data_aa61c1d361d2a71edde3e47c5c0557a3
#
_entry.id   aa61c1d361d2a71edde3e47c5c0557a3
#
_cell.length_a   1.000
_cell.length_b   1.000
_cell.length_c   1.000
_cell.angle_alpha   90.00
_cell.angle_beta   90.00
_cell.angle_gamma   90.00
#
_symmetry.space_group_name_H-M   'P 1'
#
loop_
_entity.id
_entity.type
_entity.pdbx_description
1 polymer ?
#
loop_
_entity_poly.entity_id
_entity_poly.type
_entity_poly.pdbx_seq_one_letter_code
_entity_poly.pdbx_strand_id
1 'polypeptide(L)'
;MSSPKSSLQPLRFHCTFKPERNHIRSLMAFIASGRKGTPQEISEATNIPMGKSTGKVTPTIGYCLAMGLIKVYQEKQAAGVKEFTLTPFGKKVFLEDPYLRLPVTQWIAHLFLCHPLSGAKAWMHTFADGFPMPLGWQFTPDQLQTHLESFFDGKNLTGPMVGMYNDSASFELCGALKETEKTIERVSPPINEETIAGYGAWLLQLLDDFFPDTPQVPLSTFQDTTKWTNVTAWTTNEQVMLFTQWESRGLISIDRHMTPWLIIRRCTAEQAWQHIYDDIL
;
A
#
# COMPACT_ATOMS: atom_id res chain seq x y z
N MET A 1 10.15 -24.45 3.84
CA MET A 1 9.92 -23.16 3.18
C MET A 1 10.35 -22.08 4.15
N SER A 2 11.30 -21.21 3.80
CA SER A 2 11.67 -20.07 4.64
C SER A 2 10.54 -19.06 4.59
N SER A 3 10.03 -18.65 5.75
CA SER A 3 9.04 -17.56 5.83
C SER A 3 9.58 -16.32 5.13
N PRO A 4 8.75 -15.62 4.34
CA PRO A 4 9.17 -14.39 3.69
C PRO A 4 9.64 -13.37 4.74
N LYS A 5 10.78 -12.74 4.51
CA LYS A 5 11.33 -11.74 5.43
C LYS A 5 10.44 -10.51 5.42
N SER A 6 9.88 -10.16 6.57
CA SER A 6 9.12 -8.93 6.74
C SER A 6 10.04 -7.70 6.63
N SER A 7 9.62 -6.73 5.81
CA SER A 7 10.28 -5.42 5.65
C SER A 7 9.36 -4.26 6.04
N LEU A 8 8.40 -4.51 6.93
CA LEU A 8 7.45 -3.52 7.42
C LEU A 8 8.14 -2.25 7.92
N GLN A 9 7.65 -1.10 7.48
CA GLN A 9 8.11 0.18 8.01
C GLN A 9 7.78 0.29 9.49
N PRO A 10 8.73 0.75 10.32
CA PRO A 10 8.51 0.89 11.75
C PRO A 10 7.39 1.90 12.04
N LEU A 11 6.80 1.83 13.22
CA LEU A 11 5.66 2.64 13.63
C LEU A 11 5.86 4.15 13.41
N ARG A 12 7.06 4.65 13.64
CA ARG A 12 7.40 6.08 13.56
C ARG A 12 8.25 6.44 12.34
N PHE A 13 8.24 5.64 11.28
CA PHE A 13 9.03 5.94 10.08
C PHE A 13 8.67 7.31 9.47
N HIS A 14 7.41 7.72 9.60
CA HIS A 14 6.90 8.99 9.10
C HIS A 14 7.30 10.20 9.96
N CYS A 15 7.93 9.99 11.13
CA CYS A 15 8.17 11.03 12.14
C CYS A 15 6.86 11.75 12.53
N THR A 16 6.64 12.96 12.03
CA THR A 16 5.39 13.72 12.20
C THR A 16 4.82 14.20 10.87
N PHE A 17 5.37 13.68 9.75
CA PHE A 17 5.04 14.17 8.41
C PHE A 17 4.02 13.26 7.72
N LYS A 18 3.08 13.89 7.02
CA LYS A 18 2.21 13.24 6.03
C LYS A 18 2.97 13.03 4.72
N PRO A 19 2.60 12.03 3.88
CA PRO A 19 3.17 11.87 2.56
C PRO A 19 2.64 12.99 1.63
N GLU A 20 3.52 13.84 1.14
CA GLU A 20 3.15 14.85 0.16
C GLU A 20 3.41 14.30 -1.26
N ARG A 21 2.40 14.31 -2.13
CA ARG A 21 2.48 13.75 -3.49
C ARG A 21 3.59 14.37 -4.34
N ASN A 22 3.84 15.68 -4.18
CA ASN A 22 4.95 16.34 -4.86
C ASN A 22 6.32 15.81 -4.43
N HIS A 23 6.50 15.50 -3.14
CA HIS A 23 7.75 14.91 -2.64
C HIS A 23 7.92 13.47 -3.13
N ILE A 24 6.83 12.69 -3.14
CA ILE A 24 6.82 11.33 -3.72
C ILE A 24 7.27 11.38 -5.17
N ARG A 25 6.64 12.24 -6.00
CA ARG A 25 7.01 12.43 -7.41
C ARG A 25 8.48 12.79 -7.58
N SER A 26 8.97 13.77 -6.82
CA SER A 26 10.37 14.22 -6.91
C SER A 26 11.36 13.10 -6.57
N LEU A 27 11.05 12.31 -5.53
CA LEU A 27 11.84 11.15 -5.16
C LEU A 27 11.81 10.06 -6.24
N MET A 28 10.63 9.74 -6.79
CA MET A 28 10.50 8.77 -7.87
C MET A 28 11.28 9.19 -9.12
N ALA A 29 11.25 10.48 -9.50
CA ALA A 29 12.03 11.02 -10.61
C ALA A 29 13.55 10.90 -10.36
N PHE A 30 14.01 11.18 -9.16
CA PHE A 30 15.39 10.98 -8.75
C PHE A 30 15.85 9.53 -8.91
N ILE A 31 15.03 8.59 -8.44
CA ILE A 31 15.30 7.15 -8.52
C ILE A 31 15.22 6.65 -9.99
N ALA A 32 14.22 7.09 -10.75
CA ALA A 32 14.05 6.72 -12.16
C ALA A 32 15.23 7.15 -13.04
N SER A 33 15.90 8.25 -12.68
CA SER A 33 17.13 8.71 -13.37
C SER A 33 18.39 7.89 -13.02
N GLY A 34 18.25 6.82 -12.22
CA GLY A 34 19.38 5.99 -11.79
C GLY A 34 20.28 6.65 -10.73
N ARG A 35 19.84 7.75 -10.15
CA ARG A 35 20.61 8.49 -9.13
C ARG A 35 20.48 7.81 -7.77
N LYS A 36 21.53 7.92 -6.99
CA LYS A 36 21.62 7.46 -5.60
C LYS A 36 22.33 8.52 -4.76
N GLY A 37 22.12 8.50 -3.46
CA GLY A 37 22.75 9.46 -2.56
C GLY A 37 22.30 9.30 -1.12
N THR A 38 22.97 10.03 -0.26
CA THR A 38 22.58 10.26 1.13
C THR A 38 21.29 11.08 1.20
N PRO A 39 20.58 11.10 2.33
CA PRO A 39 19.39 11.96 2.48
C PRO A 39 19.67 13.43 2.15
N GLN A 40 20.85 13.94 2.44
CA GLN A 40 21.25 15.32 2.12
C GLN A 40 21.34 15.53 0.60
N GLU A 41 22.03 14.66 -0.13
CA GLU A 41 22.15 14.72 -1.58
C GLU A 41 20.80 14.55 -2.29
N ILE A 42 19.92 13.69 -1.75
CA ILE A 42 18.54 13.55 -2.24
C ILE A 42 17.77 14.85 -2.03
N SER A 43 17.88 15.48 -0.85
CA SER A 43 17.24 16.77 -0.56
C SER A 43 17.65 17.85 -1.55
N GLU A 44 18.96 18.02 -1.78
CA GLU A 44 19.53 18.99 -2.72
C GLU A 44 19.06 18.74 -4.15
N ALA A 45 18.95 17.48 -4.54
CA ALA A 45 18.54 17.10 -5.90
C ALA A 45 17.03 17.17 -6.15
N THR A 46 16.21 17.05 -5.10
CA THR A 46 14.73 16.89 -5.20
C THR A 46 13.97 18.09 -4.62
N ASN A 47 14.66 18.99 -3.91
CA ASN A 47 14.08 20.06 -3.10
C ASN A 47 13.10 19.54 -2.01
N ILE A 48 13.22 18.27 -1.59
CA ILE A 48 12.51 17.76 -0.42
C ILE A 48 13.17 18.35 0.83
N PRO A 49 12.42 19.05 1.71
CA PRO A 49 13.03 19.77 2.82
C PRO A 49 13.82 18.88 3.79
N MET A 50 15.01 19.33 4.17
CA MET A 50 15.79 18.81 5.28
C MET A 50 15.75 19.79 6.44
N GLY A 51 15.28 19.36 7.61
CA GLY A 51 15.37 20.14 8.83
C GLY A 51 16.71 19.95 9.55
N LYS A 52 16.99 20.79 10.55
CA LYS A 52 18.22 20.68 11.36
C LYS A 52 18.33 19.36 12.14
N SER A 53 17.19 18.80 12.56
CA SER A 53 17.13 17.54 13.33
C SER A 53 16.34 16.43 12.62
N THR A 54 15.33 16.80 11.84
CA THR A 54 14.45 15.87 11.12
C THR A 54 14.07 16.46 9.77
N GLY A 55 14.35 15.74 8.70
CA GLY A 55 13.95 16.13 7.36
C GLY A 55 12.81 15.26 6.82
N LYS A 56 12.20 15.68 5.71
CA LYS A 56 11.14 14.93 5.04
C LYS A 56 11.65 13.83 4.11
N VAL A 57 12.95 13.79 3.78
CA VAL A 57 13.52 12.80 2.83
C VAL A 57 13.34 11.37 3.34
N THR A 58 13.80 11.08 4.55
CA THR A 58 13.70 9.73 5.14
C THR A 58 12.25 9.27 5.30
N PRO A 59 11.32 10.06 5.85
CA PRO A 59 9.90 9.75 5.83
C PRO A 59 9.33 9.50 4.43
N THR A 60 9.69 10.33 3.43
CA THR A 60 9.22 10.16 2.04
C THR A 60 9.70 8.83 1.45
N ILE A 61 10.96 8.45 1.68
CA ILE A 61 11.50 7.13 1.30
C ILE A 61 10.68 6.02 1.97
N GLY A 62 10.42 6.13 3.27
CA GLY A 62 9.63 5.16 4.02
C GLY A 62 8.20 5.00 3.45
N TYR A 63 7.53 6.11 3.12
CA TYR A 63 6.25 6.08 2.45
C TYR A 63 6.32 5.40 1.08
N CYS A 64 7.27 5.77 0.23
CA CYS A 64 7.42 5.16 -1.10
C CYS A 64 7.69 3.65 -1.03
N LEU A 65 8.46 3.19 -0.05
CA LEU A 65 8.68 1.75 0.22
C LEU A 65 7.37 1.07 0.65
N ALA A 66 6.69 1.62 1.65
CA ALA A 66 5.45 1.04 2.19
C ALA A 66 4.28 1.10 1.21
N MET A 67 4.24 2.07 0.30
CA MET A 67 3.25 2.20 -0.78
C MET A 67 3.57 1.34 -2.01
N GLY A 68 4.61 0.51 -1.96
CA GLY A 68 4.99 -0.35 -3.08
C GLY A 68 5.47 0.40 -4.32
N LEU A 69 5.85 1.68 -4.21
CA LEU A 69 6.33 2.50 -5.34
C LEU A 69 7.80 2.24 -5.66
N ILE A 70 8.61 2.01 -4.62
CA ILE A 70 10.03 1.72 -4.73
C ILE A 70 10.40 0.49 -3.92
N LYS A 71 11.54 -0.11 -4.25
CA LYS A 71 12.16 -1.18 -3.47
C LYS A 71 13.66 -0.96 -3.34
N VAL A 72 14.25 -1.56 -2.31
CA VAL A 72 15.72 -1.57 -2.15
C VAL A 72 16.32 -2.45 -3.24
N TYR A 73 17.28 -1.92 -3.99
CA TYR A 73 17.94 -2.64 -5.08
C TYR A 73 19.11 -3.48 -4.58
N GLN A 74 19.92 -2.92 -3.66
CA GLN A 74 21.03 -3.63 -3.04
C GLN A 74 21.14 -3.28 -1.55
N GLU A 75 21.27 -4.31 -0.71
CA GLU A 75 21.43 -4.15 0.75
C GLU A 75 22.87 -3.87 1.17
N LYS A 76 23.87 -4.15 0.30
CA LYS A 76 25.29 -4.05 0.62
C LYS A 76 25.97 -2.99 -0.25
N GLN A 77 26.02 -1.76 0.25
CA GLN A 77 26.97 -0.76 -0.26
C GLN A 77 27.76 -0.14 0.89
N ALA A 78 28.99 0.29 0.57
CA ALA A 78 29.85 1.03 1.49
C ALA A 78 29.16 2.31 1.96
N ALA A 79 29.31 2.64 3.25
CA ALA A 79 28.98 3.95 3.81
C ALA A 79 27.49 4.36 3.90
N GLY A 80 26.54 3.41 4.15
CA GLY A 80 25.18 3.79 4.56
C GLY A 80 24.27 4.34 3.46
N VAL A 81 24.68 4.30 2.19
CA VAL A 81 23.85 4.69 1.04
C VAL A 81 23.03 3.49 0.57
N LYS A 82 21.69 3.60 0.68
CA LYS A 82 20.78 2.61 0.10
C LYS A 82 20.50 2.98 -1.35
N GLU A 83 20.55 1.98 -2.22
CA GLU A 83 20.13 2.11 -3.62
C GLU A 83 18.70 1.64 -3.78
N PHE A 84 17.88 2.44 -4.47
CA PHE A 84 16.48 2.15 -4.70
C PHE A 84 16.19 2.00 -6.19
N THR A 85 15.15 1.25 -6.52
CA THR A 85 14.58 1.16 -7.87
C THR A 85 13.07 1.24 -7.79
N LEU A 86 12.43 1.69 -8.88
CA LEU A 86 10.98 1.65 -8.97
C LEU A 86 10.50 0.18 -9.09
N THR A 87 9.40 -0.15 -8.41
CA THR A 87 8.69 -1.41 -8.60
C THR A 87 7.95 -1.42 -9.96
N PRO A 88 7.39 -2.54 -10.44
CA PRO A 88 6.50 -2.51 -11.60
C PRO A 88 5.33 -1.52 -11.43
N PHE A 89 4.65 -1.52 -10.27
CA PHE A 89 3.63 -0.52 -9.94
C PHE A 89 4.21 0.91 -9.95
N GLY A 90 5.33 1.13 -9.27
CA GLY A 90 5.97 2.44 -9.23
C GLY A 90 6.40 2.97 -10.59
N LYS A 91 6.84 2.10 -11.51
CA LYS A 91 7.16 2.47 -12.90
C LYS A 91 5.90 2.95 -13.64
N LYS A 92 4.81 2.20 -13.53
CA LYS A 92 3.54 2.53 -14.18
C LYS A 92 2.99 3.87 -13.63
N VAL A 93 3.00 4.07 -12.32
CA VAL A 93 2.63 5.34 -11.67
C VAL A 93 3.52 6.49 -12.15
N PHE A 94 4.84 6.29 -12.19
CA PHE A 94 5.77 7.34 -12.62
C PHE A 94 5.53 7.79 -14.07
N LEU A 95 5.12 6.86 -14.94
CA LEU A 95 4.88 7.15 -16.35
C LEU A 95 3.53 7.82 -16.60
N GLU A 96 2.46 7.38 -15.93
CA GLU A 96 1.09 7.76 -16.28
C GLU A 96 0.37 8.64 -15.24
N ASP A 97 0.70 8.47 -13.95
CA ASP A 97 0.16 9.31 -12.88
C ASP A 97 1.25 9.77 -11.89
N PRO A 98 2.30 10.47 -12.36
CA PRO A 98 3.45 10.82 -11.52
C PRO A 98 3.11 11.71 -10.32
N TYR A 99 1.95 12.35 -10.32
CA TYR A 99 1.45 13.18 -9.24
C TYR A 99 0.42 12.49 -8.34
N LEU A 100 0.15 11.19 -8.55
CA LEU A 100 -0.83 10.40 -7.80
C LEU A 100 -2.19 11.13 -7.73
N ARG A 101 -2.68 11.60 -8.88
CA ARG A 101 -3.95 12.36 -8.99
C ARG A 101 -5.15 11.48 -9.27
N LEU A 102 -4.93 10.22 -9.66
CA LEU A 102 -6.00 9.27 -9.89
C LEU A 102 -6.41 8.60 -8.57
N PRO A 103 -7.71 8.50 -8.27
CA PRO A 103 -8.19 7.82 -7.08
C PRO A 103 -7.66 6.38 -6.98
N VAL A 104 -7.64 5.63 -8.07
CA VAL A 104 -7.13 4.25 -8.11
C VAL A 104 -5.67 4.15 -7.66
N THR A 105 -4.81 5.08 -8.09
CA THR A 105 -3.40 5.11 -7.68
C THR A 105 -3.28 5.30 -6.16
N GLN A 106 -4.05 6.21 -5.59
CA GLN A 106 -4.03 6.46 -4.15
C GLN A 106 -4.58 5.28 -3.37
N TRP A 107 -5.64 4.62 -3.86
CA TRP A 107 -6.18 3.42 -3.23
C TRP A 107 -5.20 2.25 -3.27
N ILE A 108 -4.55 1.99 -4.40
CA ILE A 108 -3.53 0.92 -4.48
C ILE A 108 -2.36 1.21 -3.53
N ALA A 109 -1.87 2.46 -3.49
CA ALA A 109 -0.83 2.85 -2.55
C ALA A 109 -1.26 2.67 -1.08
N HIS A 110 -2.54 2.95 -0.75
CA HIS A 110 -3.11 2.66 0.56
C HIS A 110 -3.14 1.14 0.85
N LEU A 111 -3.57 0.33 -0.10
CA LEU A 111 -3.59 -1.13 0.06
C LEU A 111 -2.19 -1.70 0.30
N PHE A 112 -1.16 -1.15 -0.35
CA PHE A 112 0.23 -1.49 -0.05
C PHE A 112 0.68 -1.03 1.33
N LEU A 113 0.26 0.15 1.82
CA LEU A 113 0.52 0.57 3.20
C LEU A 113 -0.01 -0.44 4.22
N CYS A 114 -1.11 -1.12 3.90
CA CYS A 114 -1.71 -2.15 4.75
C CYS A 114 -1.09 -3.54 4.56
N HIS A 115 -0.11 -3.71 3.65
CA HIS A 115 0.47 -5.02 3.31
C HIS A 115 1.20 -5.65 4.50
N PRO A 116 0.90 -6.92 4.88
CA PRO A 116 1.45 -7.53 6.10
C PRO A 116 2.97 -7.73 6.10
N LEU A 117 3.64 -7.81 4.94
CA LEU A 117 5.08 -8.04 4.85
C LEU A 117 5.88 -6.77 4.58
N SER A 118 5.35 -5.83 3.78
CA SER A 118 6.11 -4.69 3.25
C SER A 118 5.48 -3.32 3.50
N GLY A 119 4.27 -3.28 4.06
CA GLY A 119 3.55 -2.05 4.35
C GLY A 119 4.09 -1.29 5.57
N ALA A 120 3.22 -0.58 6.25
CA ALA A 120 3.52 0.18 7.46
C ALA A 120 2.73 -0.38 8.66
N LYS A 121 3.42 -0.61 9.76
CA LYS A 121 2.84 -1.26 10.95
C LYS A 121 1.53 -0.62 11.42
N ALA A 122 1.47 0.72 11.51
CA ALA A 122 0.26 1.39 11.98
C ALA A 122 -0.93 1.16 11.03
N TRP A 123 -0.72 1.19 9.70
CA TRP A 123 -1.76 0.92 8.71
C TRP A 123 -2.21 -0.54 8.76
N MET A 124 -1.26 -1.47 8.76
CA MET A 124 -1.55 -2.89 8.83
C MET A 124 -2.39 -3.23 10.07
N HIS A 125 -1.98 -2.79 11.26
CA HIS A 125 -2.74 -3.05 12.48
C HIS A 125 -4.11 -2.35 12.50
N THR A 126 -4.23 -1.14 11.91
CA THR A 126 -5.52 -0.44 11.85
C THR A 126 -6.50 -1.14 10.90
N PHE A 127 -6.05 -1.51 9.70
CA PHE A 127 -6.95 -1.97 8.65
C PHE A 127 -7.10 -3.50 8.59
N ALA A 128 -6.05 -4.26 8.89
CA ALA A 128 -6.11 -5.73 8.87
C ALA A 128 -6.50 -6.31 10.23
N ASP A 129 -5.91 -5.82 11.32
CA ASP A 129 -6.16 -6.36 12.68
C ASP A 129 -7.26 -5.59 13.42
N GLY A 130 -7.52 -4.33 13.06
CA GLY A 130 -8.59 -3.51 13.64
C GLY A 130 -9.98 -3.81 13.09
N PHE A 131 -10.10 -4.53 11.98
CA PHE A 131 -11.38 -4.84 11.34
C PHE A 131 -11.63 -6.36 11.28
N PRO A 132 -12.88 -6.84 11.49
CA PRO A 132 -14.08 -6.05 11.89
C PRO A 132 -14.05 -5.56 13.33
N MET A 133 -13.22 -6.11 14.17
CA MET A 133 -13.05 -5.72 15.57
C MET A 133 -11.56 -5.59 15.89
N PRO A 134 -11.13 -4.72 16.80
CA PRO A 134 -11.96 -3.93 17.73
C PRO A 134 -12.44 -2.56 17.19
N LEU A 135 -11.95 -2.07 16.04
CA LEU A 135 -12.25 -0.71 15.55
C LEU A 135 -13.57 -0.62 14.77
N GLY A 136 -13.83 -1.60 13.87
CA GLY A 136 -15.01 -1.59 13.01
C GLY A 136 -14.98 -0.48 11.96
N TRP A 137 -16.18 0.06 11.63
CA TRP A 137 -16.36 1.10 10.61
C TRP A 137 -16.20 2.52 11.15
N GLN A 138 -16.44 2.73 12.43
CA GLN A 138 -16.36 4.01 13.07
C GLN A 138 -15.74 3.88 14.46
N PHE A 139 -14.79 4.71 14.76
CA PHE A 139 -14.06 4.71 16.04
C PHE A 139 -13.59 6.12 16.40
N THR A 140 -13.23 6.32 17.65
CA THR A 140 -12.65 7.59 18.11
C THR A 140 -11.11 7.58 17.95
N PRO A 141 -10.46 8.76 17.95
CA PRO A 141 -8.99 8.82 18.01
C PRO A 141 -8.40 8.05 19.21
N ASP A 142 -9.07 8.07 20.37
CA ASP A 142 -8.62 7.35 21.57
C ASP A 142 -8.73 5.82 21.40
N GLN A 143 -9.80 5.33 20.74
CA GLN A 143 -9.93 3.91 20.41
C GLN A 143 -8.83 3.45 19.46
N LEU A 144 -8.52 4.24 18.43
CA LEU A 144 -7.41 3.96 17.52
C LEU A 144 -6.07 3.93 18.27
N GLN A 145 -5.84 4.92 19.13
CA GLN A 145 -4.63 5.00 19.94
C GLN A 145 -4.49 3.77 20.84
N THR A 146 -5.54 3.42 21.59
CA THR A 146 -5.56 2.24 22.47
C THR A 146 -5.33 0.94 21.70
N HIS A 147 -5.96 0.80 20.52
CA HIS A 147 -5.75 -0.36 19.66
C HIS A 147 -4.29 -0.49 19.24
N LEU A 148 -3.67 0.57 18.75
CA LEU A 148 -2.27 0.54 18.34
C LEU A 148 -1.30 0.32 19.51
N GLU A 149 -1.60 0.85 20.69
CA GLU A 149 -0.81 0.61 21.91
C GLU A 149 -0.81 -0.85 22.36
N SER A 150 -1.80 -1.65 21.97
CA SER A 150 -1.80 -3.10 22.25
C SER A 150 -0.72 -3.86 21.47
N PHE A 151 -0.17 -3.28 20.41
CA PHE A 151 0.90 -3.88 19.60
C PHE A 151 2.27 -3.23 19.85
N PHE A 152 2.31 -2.05 20.46
CA PHE A 152 3.52 -1.24 20.55
C PHE A 152 3.61 -0.51 21.88
N ASP A 153 4.79 -0.47 22.46
CA ASP A 153 5.07 0.34 23.63
C ASP A 153 5.14 1.85 23.27
N GLY A 154 4.49 2.66 24.08
CA GLY A 154 4.54 4.13 24.02
C GLY A 154 3.49 4.77 23.10
N LYS A 155 3.48 6.12 23.07
CA LYS A 155 2.51 6.90 22.31
C LYS A 155 2.70 6.75 20.80
N ASN A 156 1.64 6.44 20.11
CA ASN A 156 1.60 6.36 18.66
C ASN A 156 1.35 7.75 18.05
N LEU A 157 1.88 7.96 16.85
CA LEU A 157 1.67 9.17 16.09
C LEU A 157 0.60 8.90 15.02
N THR A 158 -0.67 8.87 15.41
CA THR A 158 -1.80 8.59 14.51
C THR A 158 -2.15 9.77 13.62
N GLY A 159 -1.80 10.99 14.01
CA GLY A 159 -2.13 12.22 13.29
C GLY A 159 -1.70 12.21 11.82
N PRO A 160 -0.43 11.91 11.47
CA PRO A 160 -0.02 11.80 10.07
C PRO A 160 -0.76 10.71 9.29
N MET A 161 -1.10 9.59 9.93
CA MET A 161 -1.85 8.50 9.31
C MET A 161 -3.28 8.92 8.96
N VAL A 162 -4.01 9.50 9.91
CA VAL A 162 -5.38 9.97 9.68
C VAL A 162 -5.38 11.20 8.77
N GLY A 163 -4.51 12.17 9.07
CA GLY A 163 -4.45 13.44 8.35
C GLY A 163 -4.06 13.33 6.88
N MET A 164 -3.37 12.24 6.46
CA MET A 164 -3.04 12.08 5.03
C MET A 164 -4.28 11.91 4.15
N TYR A 165 -5.34 11.31 4.65
CA TYR A 165 -6.58 11.07 3.91
C TYR A 165 -7.54 12.27 3.92
N ASN A 166 -7.20 13.32 4.67
CA ASN A 166 -7.98 14.55 4.80
C ASN A 166 -7.18 15.77 4.31
N ASP A 167 -6.17 15.57 3.47
CA ASP A 167 -5.27 16.61 2.96
C ASP A 167 -5.11 16.51 1.45
N SER A 168 -5.47 17.61 0.76
CA SER A 168 -5.43 17.71 -0.71
C SER A 168 -4.02 17.62 -1.31
N ALA A 169 -2.98 17.92 -0.55
CA ALA A 169 -1.59 17.71 -0.95
C ALA A 169 -1.13 16.24 -0.77
N SER A 170 -1.94 15.43 -0.09
CA SER A 170 -1.66 14.04 0.26
C SER A 170 -2.64 13.08 -0.44
N PHE A 171 -3.39 12.27 0.31
CA PHE A 171 -4.21 11.15 -0.18
C PHE A 171 -5.71 11.35 0.02
N GLU A 172 -6.20 12.59 -0.09
CA GLU A 172 -7.62 12.94 0.07
C GLU A 172 -8.54 12.17 -0.91
N LEU A 173 -8.08 11.89 -2.14
CA LEU A 173 -8.88 11.17 -3.13
C LEU A 173 -9.07 9.69 -2.78
N CYS A 174 -8.16 9.10 -2.01
CA CYS A 174 -8.36 7.80 -1.39
C CYS A 174 -9.38 7.92 -0.24
N GLY A 175 -9.17 8.83 0.68
CA GLY A 175 -10.08 9.09 1.79
C GLY A 175 -10.41 7.85 2.64
N ALA A 176 -9.46 6.91 2.79
CA ALA A 176 -9.68 5.65 3.50
C ALA A 176 -10.07 5.83 4.97
N LEU A 177 -9.73 6.98 5.57
CA LEU A 177 -10.20 7.44 6.87
C LEU A 177 -10.73 8.86 6.74
N LYS A 178 -12.00 9.06 7.05
CA LYS A 178 -12.64 10.36 7.11
C LYS A 178 -12.74 10.80 8.56
N GLU A 179 -12.11 11.92 8.87
CA GLU A 179 -12.10 12.48 10.21
C GLU A 179 -13.24 13.50 10.38
N THR A 180 -13.97 13.37 11.48
CA THR A 180 -14.91 14.37 11.98
C THR A 180 -14.40 14.89 13.31
N GLU A 181 -15.10 15.86 13.94
CA GLU A 181 -14.68 16.42 15.23
C GLU A 181 -14.46 15.38 16.35
N LYS A 182 -15.18 14.27 16.31
CA LYS A 182 -15.17 13.28 17.41
C LYS A 182 -14.86 11.85 16.96
N THR A 183 -14.99 11.55 15.68
CA THR A 183 -14.90 10.18 15.15
C THR A 183 -14.10 10.11 13.87
N ILE A 184 -13.57 8.94 13.62
CA ILE A 184 -12.91 8.55 12.37
C ILE A 184 -13.78 7.48 11.74
N GLU A 185 -14.20 7.70 10.50
CA GLU A 185 -14.94 6.74 9.70
C GLU A 185 -14.00 6.07 8.71
N ARG A 186 -14.04 4.75 8.67
CA ARG A 186 -13.34 3.95 7.66
C ARG A 186 -14.17 3.87 6.39
N VAL A 187 -13.51 3.98 5.25
CA VAL A 187 -14.11 3.85 3.90
C VAL A 187 -13.51 2.63 3.21
N SER A 188 -14.34 1.82 2.55
CA SER A 188 -13.89 0.74 1.67
C SER A 188 -13.37 1.27 0.34
N PRO A 189 -12.41 0.59 -0.29
CA PRO A 189 -12.02 0.89 -1.67
C PRO A 189 -13.23 0.79 -2.60
N PRO A 190 -13.56 1.84 -3.38
CA PRO A 190 -14.70 1.82 -4.29
C PRO A 190 -14.47 0.85 -5.44
N ILE A 191 -15.52 0.14 -5.86
CA ILE A 191 -15.46 -0.80 -6.97
C ILE A 191 -16.18 -0.17 -8.16
N ASN A 192 -15.42 0.17 -9.18
CA ASN A 192 -15.91 0.70 -10.45
C ASN A 192 -14.93 0.30 -11.58
N GLU A 193 -15.26 0.61 -12.82
CA GLU A 193 -14.44 0.25 -13.98
C GLU A 193 -12.98 0.73 -13.85
N GLU A 194 -12.77 1.94 -13.35
CA GLU A 194 -11.43 2.53 -13.18
C GLU A 194 -10.55 1.81 -12.15
N THR A 195 -11.14 1.06 -11.21
CA THR A 195 -10.41 0.46 -10.08
C THR A 195 -10.19 -1.04 -10.22
N ILE A 196 -11.02 -1.75 -10.99
CA ILE A 196 -11.04 -3.21 -11.09
C ILE A 196 -9.68 -3.78 -11.54
N ALA A 197 -9.08 -3.20 -12.59
CA ALA A 197 -7.78 -3.66 -13.09
C ALA A 197 -6.67 -3.48 -12.04
N GLY A 198 -6.63 -2.34 -11.37
CA GLY A 198 -5.66 -2.03 -10.33
C GLY A 198 -5.76 -2.96 -9.12
N TYR A 199 -6.97 -3.26 -8.68
CA TYR A 199 -7.16 -4.20 -7.55
C TYR A 199 -6.82 -5.65 -7.94
N GLY A 200 -7.06 -6.03 -9.20
CA GLY A 200 -6.63 -7.34 -9.71
C GLY A 200 -5.11 -7.48 -9.74
N ALA A 201 -4.39 -6.44 -10.17
CA ALA A 201 -2.93 -6.42 -10.15
C ALA A 201 -2.39 -6.48 -8.70
N TRP A 202 -3.04 -5.79 -7.76
CA TRP A 202 -2.69 -5.86 -6.34
C TRP A 202 -2.94 -7.26 -5.76
N LEU A 203 -4.05 -7.94 -6.11
CA LEU A 203 -4.32 -9.32 -5.69
C LEU A 203 -3.25 -10.27 -6.21
N LEU A 204 -2.84 -10.13 -7.48
CA LEU A 204 -1.75 -10.92 -8.05
C LEU A 204 -0.42 -10.66 -7.34
N GLN A 205 -0.16 -9.41 -6.93
CA GLN A 205 1.04 -9.08 -6.14
C GLN A 205 1.01 -9.78 -4.78
N LEU A 206 -0.13 -9.82 -4.09
CA LEU A 206 -0.27 -10.59 -2.85
C LEU A 206 0.01 -12.09 -3.08
N LEU A 207 -0.49 -12.65 -4.19
CA LEU A 207 -0.18 -14.04 -4.54
C LEU A 207 1.33 -14.24 -4.76
N ASP A 208 2.01 -13.32 -5.45
CA ASP A 208 3.46 -13.40 -5.69
C ASP A 208 4.25 -13.28 -4.37
N ASP A 209 3.83 -12.40 -3.47
CA ASP A 209 4.56 -12.12 -2.23
C ASP A 209 4.39 -13.25 -1.18
N PHE A 210 3.22 -13.88 -1.13
CA PHE A 210 2.91 -14.90 -0.12
C PHE A 210 2.98 -16.34 -0.63
N PHE A 211 2.78 -16.54 -1.94
CA PHE A 211 2.67 -17.87 -2.56
C PHE A 211 3.47 -17.95 -3.88
N PRO A 212 4.76 -17.55 -3.90
CA PRO A 212 5.52 -17.37 -5.14
C PRO A 212 5.54 -18.62 -6.03
N ASP A 213 5.68 -19.80 -5.42
CA ASP A 213 5.84 -21.07 -6.14
C ASP A 213 4.53 -21.90 -6.22
N THR A 214 3.40 -21.29 -5.83
CA THR A 214 2.12 -21.99 -5.72
C THR A 214 1.16 -21.52 -6.83
N PRO A 215 0.91 -22.34 -7.86
CA PRO A 215 0.05 -21.93 -8.98
C PRO A 215 -1.44 -21.83 -8.62
N GLN A 216 -1.86 -22.56 -7.60
CA GLN A 216 -3.24 -22.62 -7.13
C GLN A 216 -3.26 -22.46 -5.61
N VAL A 217 -4.04 -21.52 -5.11
CA VAL A 217 -4.12 -21.20 -3.68
C VAL A 217 -5.55 -21.33 -3.21
N PRO A 218 -5.83 -22.10 -2.13
CA PRO A 218 -7.16 -22.10 -1.51
C PRO A 218 -7.56 -20.69 -1.07
N LEU A 219 -8.78 -20.28 -1.41
CA LEU A 219 -9.26 -18.92 -1.12
C LEU A 219 -9.21 -18.62 0.38
N SER A 220 -9.59 -19.59 1.24
CA SER A 220 -9.51 -19.43 2.69
C SER A 220 -8.07 -19.20 3.16
N THR A 221 -7.11 -19.99 2.66
CA THR A 221 -5.67 -19.82 2.99
C THR A 221 -5.17 -18.45 2.53
N PHE A 222 -5.57 -17.99 1.34
CA PHE A 222 -5.22 -16.68 0.84
C PHE A 222 -5.79 -15.58 1.75
N GLN A 223 -7.07 -15.66 2.13
CA GLN A 223 -7.73 -14.70 3.03
C GLN A 223 -7.05 -14.65 4.40
N ASP A 224 -6.79 -15.81 5.00
CA ASP A 224 -6.18 -15.91 6.33
C ASP A 224 -4.76 -15.37 6.36
N THR A 225 -3.98 -15.63 5.29
CA THR A 225 -2.58 -15.22 5.22
C THR A 225 -2.41 -13.73 4.90
N THR A 226 -3.18 -13.23 3.94
CA THR A 226 -3.01 -11.86 3.45
C THR A 226 -3.85 -10.82 4.19
N LYS A 227 -4.88 -11.25 4.90
CA LYS A 227 -5.90 -10.39 5.55
C LYS A 227 -6.58 -9.40 4.57
N TRP A 228 -6.52 -9.69 3.26
CA TRP A 228 -7.01 -8.78 2.24
C TRP A 228 -8.48 -8.41 2.41
N THR A 229 -9.31 -9.34 2.88
CA THR A 229 -10.73 -9.11 3.17
C THR A 229 -10.95 -8.11 4.30
N ASN A 230 -10.10 -8.15 5.33
CA ASN A 230 -10.14 -7.17 6.42
C ASN A 230 -9.67 -5.80 5.92
N VAL A 231 -8.59 -5.77 5.12
CA VAL A 231 -8.03 -4.53 4.57
C VAL A 231 -9.00 -3.83 3.65
N THR A 232 -9.70 -4.55 2.78
CA THR A 232 -10.67 -3.97 1.85
C THR A 232 -12.05 -3.77 2.45
N ALA A 233 -12.42 -4.60 3.42
CA ALA A 233 -13.74 -4.68 4.01
C ALA A 233 -14.88 -4.89 2.98
N TRP A 234 -14.54 -5.47 1.81
CA TRP A 234 -15.53 -5.83 0.80
C TRP A 234 -16.42 -6.97 1.26
N THR A 235 -17.69 -6.86 0.98
CA THR A 235 -18.68 -7.92 1.22
C THR A 235 -18.40 -9.14 0.35
N THR A 236 -18.93 -10.30 0.73
CA THR A 236 -18.82 -11.53 -0.08
C THR A 236 -19.33 -11.33 -1.51
N ASN A 237 -20.43 -10.59 -1.69
CA ASN A 237 -20.96 -10.32 -3.02
C ASN A 237 -20.03 -9.46 -3.88
N GLU A 238 -19.41 -8.43 -3.29
CA GLU A 238 -18.41 -7.61 -3.96
C GLU A 238 -17.17 -8.44 -4.35
N GLN A 239 -16.71 -9.32 -3.47
CA GLN A 239 -15.59 -10.22 -3.78
C GLN A 239 -15.93 -11.15 -4.96
N VAL A 240 -17.13 -11.75 -4.97
CA VAL A 240 -17.57 -12.63 -6.07
C VAL A 240 -17.68 -11.86 -7.38
N MET A 241 -18.19 -10.64 -7.34
CA MET A 241 -18.25 -9.75 -8.51
C MET A 241 -16.84 -9.44 -9.04
N LEU A 242 -15.92 -9.09 -8.16
CA LEU A 242 -14.52 -8.81 -8.53
C LEU A 242 -13.84 -10.04 -9.13
N PHE A 243 -14.04 -11.24 -8.55
CA PHE A 243 -13.50 -12.47 -9.14
C PHE A 243 -14.00 -12.66 -10.57
N THR A 244 -15.29 -12.46 -10.84
CA THR A 244 -15.86 -12.56 -12.18
C THR A 244 -15.23 -11.55 -13.14
N GLN A 245 -15.03 -10.30 -12.70
CA GLN A 245 -14.36 -9.27 -13.49
C GLN A 245 -12.89 -9.60 -13.77
N TRP A 246 -12.16 -10.13 -12.78
CA TRP A 246 -10.76 -10.51 -12.96
C TRP A 246 -10.61 -11.77 -13.82
N GLU A 247 -11.56 -12.70 -13.76
CA GLU A 247 -11.63 -13.85 -14.68
C GLU A 247 -11.85 -13.41 -16.13
N SER A 248 -12.80 -12.49 -16.38
CA SER A 248 -13.07 -11.97 -17.72
C SER A 248 -11.89 -11.22 -18.33
N ARG A 249 -11.04 -10.62 -17.50
CA ARG A 249 -9.79 -9.93 -17.89
C ARG A 249 -8.58 -10.88 -18.00
N GLY A 250 -8.75 -12.18 -17.75
CA GLY A 250 -7.69 -13.15 -17.80
C GLY A 250 -6.60 -13.01 -16.72
N LEU A 251 -6.90 -12.34 -15.61
CA LEU A 251 -5.95 -12.15 -14.51
C LEU A 251 -5.84 -13.41 -13.64
N ILE A 252 -6.98 -14.00 -13.31
CA ILE A 252 -7.09 -15.22 -12.51
C ILE A 252 -8.18 -16.13 -13.10
N SER A 253 -8.34 -17.34 -12.55
CA SER A 253 -9.60 -18.07 -12.57
C SER A 253 -9.88 -18.66 -11.21
N ILE A 254 -11.16 -18.86 -10.91
CA ILE A 254 -11.65 -19.43 -9.65
C ILE A 254 -12.22 -20.81 -9.92
N ASP A 255 -11.58 -21.85 -9.37
CA ASP A 255 -12.20 -23.18 -9.34
C ASP A 255 -13.21 -23.25 -8.20
N ARG A 256 -14.50 -23.31 -8.57
CA ARG A 256 -15.64 -23.35 -7.65
C ARG A 256 -16.14 -24.76 -7.37
N HIS A 257 -15.54 -25.77 -8.03
CA HIS A 257 -15.90 -27.18 -7.79
C HIS A 257 -15.28 -27.72 -6.50
N MET A 258 -14.21 -27.08 -6.02
CA MET A 258 -13.56 -27.43 -4.77
C MET A 258 -14.10 -26.59 -3.61
N THR A 259 -14.03 -27.14 -2.40
CA THR A 259 -14.33 -26.42 -1.15
C THR A 259 -13.14 -26.57 -0.21
N PRO A 260 -12.40 -25.49 0.13
CA PRO A 260 -12.60 -24.11 -0.33
C PRO A 260 -12.30 -23.91 -1.82
N TRP A 261 -12.83 -22.83 -2.43
CA TRP A 261 -12.50 -22.43 -3.80
C TRP A 261 -11.01 -22.21 -3.97
N LEU A 262 -10.49 -22.42 -5.19
CA LEU A 262 -9.10 -22.21 -5.51
C LEU A 262 -8.93 -20.98 -6.41
N ILE A 263 -7.99 -20.12 -6.05
CA ILE A 263 -7.52 -19.03 -6.92
C ILE A 263 -6.39 -19.59 -7.78
N ILE A 264 -6.52 -19.45 -9.09
CA ILE A 264 -5.54 -19.91 -10.09
C ILE A 264 -5.02 -18.69 -10.84
N ARG A 265 -3.71 -18.45 -10.82
CA ARG A 265 -3.08 -17.35 -11.58
C ARG A 265 -3.17 -17.60 -13.06
N ARG A 266 -3.45 -16.56 -13.85
CA ARG A 266 -3.45 -16.61 -15.33
C ARG A 266 -2.41 -15.68 -15.93
N CYS A 267 -1.94 -14.70 -15.18
CA CYS A 267 -0.81 -13.84 -15.55
C CYS A 267 0.02 -13.49 -14.31
N THR A 268 1.14 -12.83 -14.51
CA THR A 268 1.99 -12.33 -13.44
C THR A 268 1.50 -10.95 -12.93
N ALA A 269 1.83 -10.60 -11.69
CA ALA A 269 1.55 -9.24 -11.20
C ALA A 269 2.23 -8.17 -12.07
N GLU A 270 3.47 -8.43 -12.56
CA GLU A 270 4.19 -7.50 -13.43
C GLU A 270 3.43 -7.21 -14.73
N GLN A 271 2.83 -8.24 -15.34
CA GLN A 271 1.98 -8.06 -16.53
C GLN A 271 0.72 -7.26 -16.20
N ALA A 272 0.06 -7.59 -15.10
CA ALA A 272 -1.15 -6.89 -14.69
C ALA A 272 -0.92 -5.40 -14.38
N TRP A 273 0.22 -5.04 -13.78
CA TRP A 273 0.57 -3.64 -13.51
C TRP A 273 0.68 -2.78 -14.78
N GLN A 274 0.91 -3.35 -15.95
CA GLN A 274 0.97 -2.58 -17.20
C GLN A 274 -0.40 -2.04 -17.63
N HIS A 275 -1.50 -2.61 -17.14
CA HIS A 275 -2.86 -2.36 -17.62
C HIS A 275 -3.77 -1.63 -16.61
N ILE A 276 -3.23 -1.13 -15.49
CA ILE A 276 -4.05 -0.58 -14.40
C ILE A 276 -4.75 0.74 -14.73
N TYR A 277 -4.36 1.41 -15.82
CA TYR A 277 -4.95 2.67 -16.26
C TYR A 277 -5.66 2.57 -17.63
N ASP A 278 -5.69 1.40 -18.25
CA ASP A 278 -6.23 1.22 -19.60
C ASP A 278 -7.73 1.58 -19.69
N ASP A 279 -8.46 1.46 -18.58
CA ASP A 279 -9.88 1.83 -18.50
C ASP A 279 -10.10 3.33 -18.16
N ILE A 280 -9.03 4.11 -17.94
CA ILE A 280 -9.10 5.50 -17.48
C ILE A 280 -8.55 6.47 -18.53
N LEU A 281 -7.48 6.07 -19.23
CA LEU A 281 -6.73 6.86 -20.21
C LEU A 281 -7.00 6.38 -21.62
#